data_e4e7cfbe67b67c687fb179bc55dbade5
#
_entry.id   e4e7cfbe67b67c687fb179bc55dbade5
#
_cell.length_a   1.000
_cell.length_b   1.000
_cell.length_c   1.000
_cell.angle_alpha   90.00
_cell.angle_beta   90.00
_cell.angle_gamma   90.00
#
_symmetry.space_group_name_H-M   'P 1'
#
loop_
_entity.id
_entity.type
_entity.pdbx_description
1 polymer ?
#
loop_
_entity_poly.entity_id
_entity_poly.type
_entity_poly.pdbx_seq_one_letter_code
_entity_poly.pdbx_strand_id
1 'polypeptide(L)'
;MENTLRKRICTEVKYHGLYDGKSLLPYAIERNWELKRSKINYDIEILTKLNQKSITIKVSDPVPFERVHAILCKILRYECLFDGRFFKMNKYEVDGIDITAEMRENMLSYYEGKRAYTIFSQPVNDMVYKRGFCAWERYDKKALQMDQMFYYIGFGDGLTADLRLALFSEIFEPLSEYLASLQKIQINCSQPPKQRNTKCPQCGCKYKISIPSIPSFKDKIDSVIQGYGRTAFNGDNIPEILKRTVNTRNKMLHVDAKNEDAMTGGQCGFYIRKYVELYRVVVLSELKLWNADLENELAEAINGYNADFKKLRIKKK
;
A
#
# COMPACT_ATOMS: atom_id res chain seq x y z
N MET A 1 -15.78 -27.86 -4.29
CA MET A 1 -16.48 -26.83 -3.49
C MET A 1 -16.20 -25.41 -3.98
N GLU A 2 -14.99 -25.01 -4.24
CA GLU A 2 -14.62 -23.65 -4.68
C GLU A 2 -15.40 -23.17 -5.94
N ASN A 3 -15.63 -24.06 -6.90
CA ASN A 3 -16.31 -23.74 -8.15
C ASN A 3 -17.85 -23.54 -8.00
N THR A 4 -18.46 -24.11 -6.96
CA THR A 4 -19.90 -24.02 -6.72
C THR A 4 -20.29 -22.72 -6.05
N LEU A 5 -19.49 -22.26 -5.08
CA LEU A 5 -19.73 -20.98 -4.40
C LEU A 5 -19.59 -19.80 -5.37
N ARG A 6 -18.56 -19.79 -6.19
CA ARG A 6 -18.29 -18.70 -7.16
C ARG A 6 -19.43 -18.49 -8.15
N LYS A 7 -20.08 -19.57 -8.57
CA LYS A 7 -21.20 -19.53 -9.53
C LYS A 7 -22.56 -19.32 -8.89
N ARG A 8 -22.66 -19.33 -7.56
CA ARG A 8 -23.92 -19.07 -6.86
C ARG A 8 -24.45 -17.69 -7.26
N ILE A 9 -25.73 -17.65 -7.65
CA ILE A 9 -26.41 -16.40 -7.96
C ILE A 9 -26.85 -15.75 -6.66
N CYS A 10 -26.65 -14.45 -6.53
CA CYS A 10 -27.03 -13.69 -5.34
C CYS A 10 -27.54 -12.28 -5.69
N THR A 11 -28.26 -11.71 -4.77
CA THR A 11 -28.78 -10.33 -4.82
C THR A 11 -28.18 -9.46 -3.71
N GLU A 12 -27.69 -10.05 -2.63
CA GLU A 12 -27.12 -9.32 -1.52
C GLU A 12 -25.88 -10.02 -0.96
N VAL A 13 -24.85 -9.24 -0.63
CA VAL A 13 -23.68 -9.69 0.13
C VAL A 13 -23.48 -8.76 1.31
N LYS A 14 -23.30 -9.31 2.52
CA LYS A 14 -22.94 -8.58 3.74
C LYS A 14 -21.62 -9.09 4.31
N TYR A 15 -20.72 -8.16 4.57
CA TYR A 15 -19.46 -8.40 5.23
C TYR A 15 -19.45 -7.66 6.57
N HIS A 16 -19.03 -8.36 7.62
CA HIS A 16 -18.78 -7.78 8.93
C HIS A 16 -17.35 -8.08 9.34
N GLY A 17 -16.59 -7.04 9.59
CA GLY A 17 -15.21 -7.12 10.03
C GLY A 17 -15.03 -6.59 11.45
N LEU A 18 -14.08 -7.18 12.18
CA LEU A 18 -13.64 -6.74 13.50
C LEU A 18 -12.14 -6.41 13.46
N TYR A 19 -11.74 -5.44 14.26
CA TYR A 19 -10.35 -5.12 14.52
C TYR A 19 -10.03 -5.35 16.00
N ASP A 20 -9.08 -6.24 16.27
CA ASP A 20 -8.71 -6.66 17.63
C ASP A 20 -7.86 -5.64 18.40
N GLY A 21 -7.49 -4.52 17.78
CA GLY A 21 -6.71 -3.46 18.40
C GLY A 21 -7.56 -2.46 19.18
N LYS A 22 -6.90 -1.49 19.82
CA LYS A 22 -7.60 -0.37 20.45
C LYS A 22 -8.35 0.44 19.40
N SER A 23 -9.59 0.81 19.68
CA SER A 23 -10.33 1.71 18.81
C SER A 23 -9.66 3.08 18.79
N LEU A 24 -9.46 3.60 17.59
CA LEU A 24 -8.89 4.92 17.38
C LEU A 24 -9.89 5.85 16.66
N LEU A 25 -11.07 5.32 16.26
CA LEU A 25 -12.11 6.12 15.61
C LEU A 25 -13.05 6.69 16.66
N PRO A 26 -13.08 8.01 16.86
CA PRO A 26 -13.97 8.65 17.84
C PRO A 26 -15.42 8.76 17.35
N TYR A 27 -15.69 8.46 16.08
CA TYR A 27 -17.00 8.63 15.44
C TYR A 27 -17.33 7.47 14.50
N ALA A 28 -18.61 7.32 14.17
CA ALA A 28 -19.06 6.40 13.14
C ALA A 28 -18.98 7.08 11.76
N ILE A 29 -18.60 6.32 10.75
CA ILE A 29 -18.62 6.72 9.34
C ILE A 29 -19.67 5.86 8.64
N GLU A 30 -20.66 6.51 8.05
CA GLU A 30 -21.70 5.87 7.26
C GLU A 30 -21.67 6.42 5.84
N ARG A 31 -21.73 5.52 4.84
CA ARG A 31 -21.74 5.86 3.43
C ARG A 31 -22.73 5.02 2.67
N ASN A 32 -23.46 5.69 1.79
CA ASN A 32 -24.43 5.06 0.89
C ASN A 32 -24.21 5.59 -0.52
N TRP A 33 -23.93 4.71 -1.47
CA TRP A 33 -23.68 5.12 -2.85
C TRP A 33 -23.94 4.01 -3.86
N GLU A 34 -24.33 4.41 -5.09
CA GLU A 34 -24.50 3.50 -6.21
C GLU A 34 -23.21 3.35 -7.03
N LEU A 35 -22.93 2.15 -7.51
CA LEU A 35 -21.87 1.83 -8.45
C LEU A 35 -22.43 1.08 -9.65
N LYS A 36 -22.34 1.67 -10.84
CA LYS A 36 -22.78 1.02 -12.08
C LYS A 36 -21.61 0.32 -12.78
N ARG A 37 -21.77 -0.98 -13.09
CA ARG A 37 -20.80 -1.79 -13.82
C ARG A 37 -21.49 -2.69 -14.83
N SER A 38 -21.13 -2.57 -16.12
CA SER A 38 -21.68 -3.43 -17.18
C SER A 38 -23.20 -3.62 -17.12
N LYS A 39 -23.94 -2.54 -16.97
CA LYS A 39 -25.42 -2.49 -16.82
C LYS A 39 -25.96 -2.99 -15.47
N ILE A 40 -25.11 -3.43 -14.54
CA ILE A 40 -25.50 -3.84 -13.19
C ILE A 40 -25.33 -2.64 -12.25
N ASN A 41 -26.35 -2.36 -11.46
CA ASN A 41 -26.27 -1.38 -10.37
C ASN A 41 -25.99 -2.10 -9.07
N TYR A 42 -25.04 -1.58 -8.32
CA TYR A 42 -24.67 -2.02 -6.98
C TYR A 42 -25.00 -0.89 -6.02
N ASP A 43 -25.91 -1.12 -5.09
CA ASP A 43 -26.15 -0.24 -3.96
C ASP A 43 -25.23 -0.65 -2.84
N ILE A 44 -24.37 0.27 -2.41
CA ILE A 44 -23.29 -0.01 -1.46
C ILE A 44 -23.52 0.83 -0.22
N GLU A 45 -23.59 0.14 0.92
CA GLU A 45 -23.66 0.73 2.25
C GLU A 45 -22.40 0.33 3.02
N ILE A 46 -21.67 1.30 3.57
CA ILE A 46 -20.50 1.08 4.39
C ILE A 46 -20.73 1.77 5.74
N LEU A 47 -20.64 1.00 6.81
CA LEU A 47 -20.66 1.50 8.17
C LEU A 47 -19.37 1.10 8.89
N THR A 48 -18.58 2.09 9.29
CA THR A 48 -17.42 1.89 10.15
C THR A 48 -17.71 2.52 11.51
N LYS A 49 -17.70 1.72 12.56
CA LYS A 49 -17.98 2.16 13.92
C LYS A 49 -16.99 1.52 14.90
N LEU A 50 -16.20 2.33 15.57
CA LEU A 50 -15.18 1.84 16.51
C LEU A 50 -14.26 0.80 15.86
N ASN A 51 -14.33 -0.46 16.33
CA ASN A 51 -13.55 -1.58 15.82
C ASN A 51 -14.34 -2.47 14.86
N GLN A 52 -15.48 -2.02 14.36
CA GLN A 52 -16.36 -2.78 13.48
C GLN A 52 -16.50 -2.10 12.13
N LYS A 53 -16.50 -2.87 11.07
CA LYS A 53 -16.83 -2.43 9.71
C LYS A 53 -17.88 -3.36 9.13
N SER A 54 -18.95 -2.77 8.63
CA SER A 54 -20.01 -3.47 7.93
C SER A 54 -20.09 -2.95 6.50
N ILE A 55 -20.13 -3.84 5.52
CA ILE A 55 -20.30 -3.49 4.12
C ILE A 55 -21.44 -4.34 3.58
N THR A 56 -22.50 -3.69 3.10
CA THR A 56 -23.61 -4.33 2.41
C THR A 56 -23.60 -3.94 0.94
N ILE A 57 -23.66 -4.90 0.06
CA ILE A 57 -23.76 -4.69 -1.39
C ILE A 57 -25.03 -5.37 -1.87
N LYS A 58 -25.95 -4.62 -2.44
CA LYS A 58 -27.17 -5.10 -3.09
C LYS A 58 -27.07 -4.89 -4.59
N VAL A 59 -27.66 -5.76 -5.37
CA VAL A 59 -27.73 -5.66 -6.83
C VAL A 59 -29.17 -5.71 -7.30
N SER A 60 -29.49 -4.93 -8.33
CA SER A 60 -30.85 -4.86 -8.89
C SER A 60 -31.30 -6.19 -9.51
N ASP A 61 -30.37 -6.89 -10.17
CA ASP A 61 -30.62 -8.16 -10.81
C ASP A 61 -29.68 -9.23 -10.24
N PRO A 62 -30.14 -10.49 -10.08
CA PRO A 62 -29.31 -11.57 -9.58
C PRO A 62 -28.06 -11.79 -10.44
N VAL A 63 -26.88 -11.82 -9.82
CA VAL A 63 -25.60 -12.00 -10.48
C VAL A 63 -24.74 -13.07 -9.79
N PRO A 64 -23.74 -13.65 -10.47
CA PRO A 64 -22.80 -14.56 -9.83
C PRO A 64 -22.10 -13.91 -8.62
N PHE A 65 -22.08 -14.61 -7.50
CA PHE A 65 -21.44 -14.19 -6.24
C PHE A 65 -20.03 -13.63 -6.45
N GLU A 66 -19.23 -14.27 -7.31
CA GLU A 66 -17.87 -13.82 -7.63
C GLU A 66 -17.80 -12.34 -8.05
N ARG A 67 -18.80 -11.84 -8.78
CA ARG A 67 -18.83 -10.42 -9.21
C ARG A 67 -19.06 -9.49 -8.02
N VAL A 68 -19.97 -9.82 -7.12
CA VAL A 68 -20.25 -9.00 -5.94
C VAL A 68 -19.07 -9.05 -4.97
N HIS A 69 -18.52 -10.25 -4.76
CA HIS A 69 -17.34 -10.44 -3.93
C HIS A 69 -16.11 -9.65 -4.45
N ALA A 70 -15.89 -9.62 -5.76
CA ALA A 70 -14.81 -8.83 -6.35
C ALA A 70 -14.96 -7.32 -6.07
N ILE A 71 -16.20 -6.78 -6.07
CA ILE A 71 -16.46 -5.39 -5.69
C ILE A 71 -16.18 -5.19 -4.20
N LEU A 72 -16.64 -6.10 -3.33
CA LEU A 72 -16.37 -6.05 -1.89
C LEU A 72 -14.87 -6.02 -1.59
N CYS A 73 -14.09 -6.91 -2.21
CA CYS A 73 -12.64 -6.94 -2.03
C CYS A 73 -11.96 -5.62 -2.45
N LYS A 74 -12.45 -5.00 -3.51
CA LYS A 74 -11.95 -3.68 -3.93
C LYS A 74 -12.28 -2.59 -2.93
N ILE A 75 -13.50 -2.58 -2.40
CA ILE A 75 -13.91 -1.62 -1.38
C ILE A 75 -13.04 -1.79 -0.13
N LEU A 76 -12.84 -3.01 0.36
CA LEU A 76 -11.99 -3.29 1.52
C LEU A 76 -10.56 -2.77 1.34
N ARG A 77 -9.97 -2.96 0.15
CA ARG A 77 -8.64 -2.44 -0.14
C ARG A 77 -8.62 -0.91 -0.22
N TYR A 78 -9.61 -0.32 -0.85
CA TYR A 78 -9.72 1.15 -0.92
C TYR A 78 -9.88 1.78 0.46
N GLU A 79 -10.75 1.21 1.29
CA GLU A 79 -10.94 1.63 2.69
C GLU A 79 -9.64 1.55 3.50
N CYS A 80 -8.81 0.54 3.25
CA CYS A 80 -7.52 0.36 3.93
C CYS A 80 -6.57 1.55 3.72
N LEU A 81 -6.71 2.32 2.62
CA LEU A 81 -5.93 3.53 2.40
C LEU A 81 -6.22 4.61 3.44
N PHE A 82 -7.42 4.64 4.01
CA PHE A 82 -7.82 5.58 5.07
C PHE A 82 -7.71 4.95 6.45
N ASP A 83 -8.23 3.74 6.60
CA ASP A 83 -8.26 3.04 7.90
C ASP A 83 -6.86 2.69 8.43
N GLY A 84 -5.88 2.55 7.53
CA GLY A 84 -4.52 2.13 7.91
C GLY A 84 -4.44 0.74 8.54
N ARG A 85 -5.48 -0.09 8.37
CA ARG A 85 -5.59 -1.43 8.96
C ARG A 85 -6.59 -2.28 8.20
N PHE A 86 -6.52 -3.61 8.36
CA PHE A 86 -7.56 -4.52 7.93
C PHE A 86 -8.49 -4.88 9.08
N PHE A 87 -9.77 -5.02 8.76
CA PHE A 87 -10.77 -5.58 9.65
C PHE A 87 -10.87 -7.08 9.37
N LYS A 88 -10.55 -7.90 10.38
CA LYS A 88 -10.68 -9.36 10.29
C LYS A 88 -12.13 -9.74 10.07
N MET A 89 -12.39 -10.59 9.08
CA MET A 89 -13.73 -11.07 8.80
C MET A 89 -14.32 -11.79 10.02
N ASN A 90 -15.42 -11.26 10.52
CA ASN A 90 -16.20 -11.84 11.61
C ASN A 90 -17.38 -12.64 11.07
N LYS A 91 -18.13 -12.06 10.13
CA LYS A 91 -19.30 -12.69 9.52
C LYS A 91 -19.38 -12.33 8.03
N TYR A 92 -19.84 -13.27 7.23
CA TYR A 92 -20.08 -13.11 5.80
C TYR A 92 -21.41 -13.75 5.42
N GLU A 93 -22.32 -12.97 4.86
CA GLU A 93 -23.66 -13.44 4.49
C GLU A 93 -23.90 -13.21 2.98
N VAL A 94 -24.61 -14.15 2.37
CA VAL A 94 -25.10 -14.07 0.98
C VAL A 94 -26.58 -14.37 0.99
N ASP A 95 -27.42 -13.40 0.59
CA ASP A 95 -28.89 -13.49 0.62
C ASP A 95 -29.41 -13.95 1.99
N GLY A 96 -28.84 -13.42 3.09
CA GLY A 96 -29.19 -13.74 4.45
C GLY A 96 -28.64 -15.09 4.98
N ILE A 97 -27.90 -15.85 4.17
CA ILE A 97 -27.29 -17.12 4.58
C ILE A 97 -25.85 -16.85 5.03
N ASP A 98 -25.51 -17.27 6.24
CA ASP A 98 -24.15 -17.18 6.76
C ASP A 98 -23.25 -18.22 6.07
N ILE A 99 -22.21 -17.74 5.36
CA ILE A 99 -21.21 -18.55 4.67
C ILE A 99 -19.80 -18.29 5.22
N THR A 100 -19.69 -17.79 6.45
CA THR A 100 -18.42 -17.38 7.06
C THR A 100 -17.40 -18.51 7.09
N ALA A 101 -17.82 -19.73 7.41
CA ALA A 101 -16.93 -20.90 7.46
C ALA A 101 -16.34 -21.22 6.08
N GLU A 102 -17.19 -21.26 5.04
CA GLU A 102 -16.79 -21.50 3.66
C GLU A 102 -15.79 -20.45 3.16
N MET A 103 -16.04 -19.17 3.52
CA MET A 103 -15.15 -18.07 3.15
C MET A 103 -13.79 -18.16 3.84
N ARG A 104 -13.73 -18.58 5.11
CA ARG A 104 -12.47 -18.77 5.84
C ARG A 104 -11.62 -19.89 5.26
N GLU A 105 -12.23 -20.98 4.84
CA GLU A 105 -11.52 -22.12 4.25
C GLU A 105 -10.96 -21.80 2.85
N ASN A 106 -11.68 -21.02 2.06
CA ASN A 106 -11.40 -20.91 0.62
C ASN A 106 -10.77 -19.60 0.15
N MET A 107 -10.80 -18.52 0.94
CA MET A 107 -10.50 -17.20 0.37
C MET A 107 -9.64 -16.27 1.24
N LEU A 108 -9.18 -16.60 2.48
CA LEU A 108 -8.97 -15.49 3.39
C LEU A 108 -7.79 -15.45 4.33
N SER A 109 -6.69 -15.99 3.98
CA SER A 109 -5.42 -15.59 4.60
C SER A 109 -5.05 -14.10 4.32
N TYR A 110 -5.76 -13.44 3.42
CA TYR A 110 -5.37 -12.13 2.88
C TYR A 110 -5.67 -10.94 3.79
N TYR A 111 -6.69 -11.04 4.64
CA TYR A 111 -7.19 -9.89 5.41
C TYR A 111 -6.96 -10.03 6.92
N GLU A 112 -6.01 -10.87 7.33
CA GLU A 112 -5.70 -11.10 8.74
C GLU A 112 -4.49 -10.29 9.26
N GLY A 113 -4.17 -9.18 8.62
CA GLY A 113 -3.08 -8.32 9.07
C GLY A 113 -3.38 -7.67 10.42
N LYS A 114 -2.49 -7.87 11.41
CA LYS A 114 -2.61 -7.26 12.75
C LYS A 114 -1.98 -5.87 12.85
N ARG A 115 -1.39 -5.36 11.76
CA ARG A 115 -0.68 -4.10 11.78
C ARG A 115 -1.60 -2.94 11.50
N ALA A 116 -1.38 -1.86 12.26
CA ALA A 116 -2.08 -0.60 12.07
C ALA A 116 -1.08 0.51 11.78
N TYR A 117 -1.51 1.41 10.93
CA TYR A 117 -0.81 2.62 10.51
C TYR A 117 -1.65 3.85 10.86
N THR A 118 -1.29 5.02 10.36
CA THR A 118 -2.07 6.24 10.56
C THR A 118 -3.50 6.05 10.06
N ILE A 119 -4.47 6.47 10.85
CA ILE A 119 -5.86 6.56 10.41
C ILE A 119 -6.04 7.94 9.81
N PHE A 120 -6.46 7.99 8.57
CA PHE A 120 -6.76 9.23 7.87
C PHE A 120 -8.25 9.51 7.87
N SER A 121 -8.61 10.77 8.00
CA SER A 121 -9.99 11.21 7.81
C SER A 121 -10.46 10.84 6.41
N GLN A 122 -11.64 10.23 6.33
CA GLN A 122 -12.24 9.93 5.05
C GLN A 122 -12.88 11.19 4.45
N PRO A 123 -12.98 11.29 3.11
CA PRO A 123 -13.68 12.38 2.49
C PRO A 123 -15.12 12.48 3.04
N VAL A 124 -15.50 13.66 3.51
CA VAL A 124 -16.84 13.89 4.09
C VAL A 124 -17.94 13.71 3.04
N ASN A 125 -17.64 14.05 1.78
CA ASN A 125 -18.59 14.00 0.69
C ASN A 125 -18.54 12.66 -0.05
N ASP A 126 -19.67 11.95 -0.10
CA ASP A 126 -19.80 10.64 -0.77
C ASP A 126 -19.49 10.70 -2.27
N MET A 127 -19.74 11.83 -2.94
CA MET A 127 -19.39 11.99 -4.34
C MET A 127 -17.87 12.05 -4.54
N VAL A 128 -17.14 12.72 -3.64
CA VAL A 128 -15.66 12.76 -3.64
C VAL A 128 -15.09 11.38 -3.35
N TYR A 129 -15.65 10.68 -2.36
CA TYR A 129 -15.27 9.31 -2.03
C TYR A 129 -15.47 8.35 -3.22
N LYS A 130 -16.65 8.40 -3.86
CA LYS A 130 -16.99 7.58 -5.04
C LYS A 130 -16.05 7.87 -6.22
N ARG A 131 -15.74 9.14 -6.50
CA ARG A 131 -14.77 9.53 -7.53
C ARG A 131 -13.38 8.97 -7.23
N GLY A 132 -12.95 9.06 -5.98
CA GLY A 132 -11.70 8.49 -5.50
C GLY A 132 -11.65 6.99 -5.72
N PHE A 133 -12.70 6.25 -5.37
CA PHE A 133 -12.82 4.82 -5.61
C PHE A 133 -12.70 4.47 -7.11
N CYS A 134 -13.42 5.18 -7.98
CA CYS A 134 -13.34 4.97 -9.42
C CYS A 134 -11.95 5.31 -10.01
N ALA A 135 -11.28 6.31 -9.44
CA ALA A 135 -9.90 6.64 -9.83
C ALA A 135 -8.93 5.56 -9.34
N TRP A 136 -9.12 5.07 -8.11
CA TRP A 136 -8.32 3.99 -7.53
C TRP A 136 -8.45 2.67 -8.32
N GLU A 137 -9.64 2.29 -8.76
CA GLU A 137 -9.80 1.11 -9.61
C GLU A 137 -9.01 1.20 -10.93
N ARG A 138 -8.88 2.41 -11.50
CA ARG A 138 -8.04 2.64 -12.68
C ARG A 138 -6.56 2.56 -12.36
N TYR A 139 -6.17 3.09 -11.21
CA TYR A 139 -4.82 2.98 -10.67
C TYR A 139 -4.47 1.52 -10.35
N ASP A 140 -5.34 0.81 -9.63
CA ASP A 140 -5.17 -0.60 -9.25
C ASP A 140 -4.92 -1.50 -10.46
N LYS A 141 -5.64 -1.29 -11.57
CA LYS A 141 -5.42 -2.05 -12.82
C LYS A 141 -4.02 -1.86 -13.40
N LYS A 142 -3.41 -0.68 -13.23
CA LYS A 142 -2.07 -0.37 -13.73
C LYS A 142 -0.97 -0.76 -12.77
N ALA A 143 -1.29 -0.77 -11.48
CA ALA A 143 -0.37 -0.93 -10.37
C ALA A 143 -0.61 -2.22 -9.56
N LEU A 144 -1.29 -3.21 -10.13
CA LEU A 144 -1.78 -4.40 -9.39
C LEU A 144 -0.68 -5.10 -8.57
N GLN A 145 0.52 -5.25 -9.10
CA GLN A 145 1.61 -5.88 -8.36
C GLN A 145 2.06 -5.03 -7.17
N MET A 146 2.17 -3.72 -7.33
CA MET A 146 2.51 -2.80 -6.24
C MET A 146 1.44 -2.81 -5.16
N ASP A 147 0.17 -2.79 -5.56
CA ASP A 147 -0.97 -2.82 -4.65
C ASP A 147 -1.02 -4.14 -3.87
N GLN A 148 -0.79 -5.28 -4.52
CA GLN A 148 -0.67 -6.57 -3.84
C GLN A 148 0.47 -6.57 -2.81
N MET A 149 1.66 -6.09 -3.16
CA MET A 149 2.78 -5.97 -2.21
C MET A 149 2.43 -5.05 -1.03
N PHE A 150 1.73 -3.95 -1.29
CA PHE A 150 1.26 -3.06 -0.23
C PHE A 150 0.39 -3.80 0.79
N TYR A 151 -0.60 -4.58 0.34
CA TYR A 151 -1.48 -5.32 1.27
C TYR A 151 -0.77 -6.49 1.93
N TYR A 152 -0.10 -7.34 1.18
CA TYR A 152 0.49 -8.56 1.73
C TYR A 152 1.71 -8.30 2.61
N ILE A 153 2.58 -7.40 2.18
CA ILE A 153 3.84 -7.14 2.87
C ILE A 153 3.66 -6.01 3.89
N GLY A 154 2.96 -4.96 3.51
CA GLY A 154 2.70 -3.81 4.39
C GLY A 154 1.96 -4.21 5.66
N PHE A 155 0.90 -4.99 5.55
CA PHE A 155 0.02 -5.35 6.66
C PHE A 155 0.22 -6.76 7.20
N GLY A 156 0.83 -7.67 6.42
CA GLY A 156 1.02 -9.08 6.81
C GLY A 156 1.96 -9.27 8.00
N ASP A 157 1.73 -10.32 8.79
CA ASP A 157 2.51 -10.66 10.00
C ASP A 157 3.51 -11.80 9.80
N GLY A 158 3.42 -12.53 8.69
CA GLY A 158 4.20 -13.75 8.45
C GLY A 158 5.69 -13.56 8.16
N LEU A 159 6.17 -12.31 8.04
CA LEU A 159 7.54 -12.00 7.67
C LEU A 159 8.28 -11.28 8.79
N THR A 160 9.59 -11.52 8.92
CA THR A 160 10.47 -10.74 9.79
C THR A 160 10.55 -9.28 9.33
N ALA A 161 10.84 -8.35 10.23
CA ALA A 161 10.83 -6.92 9.92
C ALA A 161 11.83 -6.53 8.83
N ASP A 162 13.00 -7.18 8.78
CA ASP A 162 14.03 -6.96 7.78
C ASP A 162 13.61 -7.48 6.40
N LEU A 163 13.06 -8.70 6.32
CA LEU A 163 12.54 -9.23 5.05
C LEU A 163 11.35 -8.40 4.54
N ARG A 164 10.47 -7.95 5.44
CA ARG A 164 9.36 -7.05 5.07
C ARG A 164 9.86 -5.74 4.49
N LEU A 165 10.84 -5.09 5.16
CA LEU A 165 11.40 -3.84 4.65
C LEU A 165 12.06 -4.05 3.27
N ALA A 166 12.83 -5.13 3.11
CA ALA A 166 13.47 -5.48 1.85
C ALA A 166 12.45 -5.66 0.73
N LEU A 167 11.44 -6.51 0.93
CA LEU A 167 10.40 -6.77 -0.07
C LEU A 167 9.52 -5.54 -0.31
N PHE A 168 9.12 -4.80 0.73
CA PHE A 168 8.27 -3.63 0.56
C PHE A 168 9.00 -2.51 -0.21
N SER A 169 10.32 -2.37 -0.03
CA SER A 169 11.09 -1.36 -0.75
C SER A 169 11.10 -1.58 -2.27
N GLU A 170 10.87 -2.83 -2.75
CA GLU A 170 10.77 -3.14 -4.18
C GLU A 170 9.60 -2.43 -4.88
N ILE A 171 8.56 -2.05 -4.14
CA ILE A 171 7.42 -1.29 -4.69
C ILE A 171 7.89 0.03 -5.33
N PHE A 172 8.92 0.65 -4.75
CA PHE A 172 9.33 2.00 -5.15
C PHE A 172 10.07 2.04 -6.48
N GLU A 173 10.58 0.92 -6.97
CA GLU A 173 11.19 0.87 -8.30
C GLU A 173 10.12 1.06 -9.41
N PRO A 174 9.11 0.20 -9.56
CA PRO A 174 8.07 0.39 -10.56
C PRO A 174 7.21 1.62 -10.27
N LEU A 175 7.02 2.01 -9.00
CA LEU A 175 6.29 3.22 -8.64
C LEU A 175 6.99 4.48 -9.14
N SER A 176 8.31 4.59 -8.98
CA SER A 176 9.09 5.74 -9.47
C SER A 176 9.02 5.85 -11.00
N GLU A 177 9.12 4.73 -11.72
CA GLU A 177 9.01 4.68 -13.17
C GLU A 177 7.59 5.10 -13.64
N TYR A 178 6.57 4.62 -12.96
CA TYR A 178 5.18 5.03 -13.22
C TYR A 178 4.99 6.53 -13.02
N LEU A 179 5.43 7.08 -11.89
CA LEU A 179 5.32 8.52 -11.59
C LEU A 179 6.15 9.38 -12.55
N ALA A 180 7.35 8.94 -12.94
CA ALA A 180 8.18 9.62 -13.92
C ALA A 180 7.53 9.62 -15.30
N SER A 181 6.89 8.51 -15.72
CA SER A 181 6.15 8.44 -16.99
C SER A 181 4.97 9.42 -17.03
N LEU A 182 4.42 9.79 -15.88
CA LEU A 182 3.39 10.81 -15.73
C LEU A 182 3.95 12.23 -15.50
N GLN A 183 5.27 12.40 -15.57
CA GLN A 183 5.96 13.68 -15.28
C GLN A 183 5.67 14.24 -13.87
N LYS A 184 5.39 13.36 -12.89
CA LYS A 184 5.11 13.74 -11.50
C LYS A 184 6.39 13.88 -10.67
N ILE A 185 7.41 13.11 -11.00
CA ILE A 185 8.74 13.18 -10.41
C ILE A 185 9.80 13.11 -11.50
N GLN A 186 11.00 13.58 -11.18
CA GLN A 186 12.19 13.40 -11.99
C GLN A 186 13.14 12.45 -11.29
N ILE A 187 13.56 11.37 -11.96
CA ILE A 187 14.55 10.45 -11.43
C ILE A 187 15.94 10.96 -11.81
N ASN A 188 16.66 11.50 -10.83
CA ASN A 188 18.02 11.97 -11.01
C ASN A 188 18.99 10.81 -10.80
N CYS A 189 19.96 10.66 -11.72
CA CYS A 189 21.00 9.66 -11.61
C CYS A 189 22.15 10.21 -10.75
N SER A 190 22.46 9.57 -9.62
CA SER A 190 23.54 9.99 -8.73
C SER A 190 24.94 9.68 -9.27
N GLN A 191 25.05 8.77 -10.26
CA GLN A 191 26.31 8.42 -10.86
C GLN A 191 26.53 9.11 -12.19
N PRO A 192 27.75 9.63 -12.46
CA PRO A 192 28.07 10.22 -13.75
C PRO A 192 28.09 9.16 -14.87
N PRO A 193 27.94 9.58 -16.14
CA PRO A 193 28.05 8.69 -17.28
C PRO A 193 29.40 7.95 -17.28
N LYS A 194 29.37 6.64 -17.56
CA LYS A 194 30.57 5.82 -17.63
C LYS A 194 31.25 5.98 -18.99
N GLN A 195 32.56 6.19 -18.97
CA GLN A 195 33.38 6.19 -20.18
C GLN A 195 33.82 4.76 -20.49
N ARG A 196 33.55 4.28 -21.70
CA ARG A 196 34.01 2.97 -22.19
C ARG A 196 34.89 3.14 -23.42
N ASN A 197 36.10 2.57 -23.34
CA ASN A 197 36.95 2.48 -24.51
C ASN A 197 36.38 1.40 -25.45
N THR A 198 36.18 1.73 -26.70
CA THR A 198 35.78 0.80 -27.75
C THR A 198 36.69 0.95 -28.96
N LYS A 199 36.63 -0.01 -29.89
CA LYS A 199 37.36 0.04 -31.17
C LYS A 199 36.37 0.16 -32.30
N CYS A 200 36.69 1.00 -33.29
CA CYS A 200 35.93 1.07 -34.52
C CYS A 200 36.02 -0.27 -35.26
N PRO A 201 34.90 -0.91 -35.62
CA PRO A 201 34.93 -2.19 -36.32
C PRO A 201 35.53 -2.10 -37.76
N GLN A 202 35.54 -0.90 -38.34
CA GLN A 202 36.06 -0.68 -39.70
C GLN A 202 37.57 -0.39 -39.74
N CYS A 203 38.09 0.49 -38.85
CA CYS A 203 39.46 0.96 -38.90
C CYS A 203 40.30 0.55 -37.69
N GLY A 204 39.70 -0.08 -36.65
CA GLY A 204 40.40 -0.50 -35.42
C GLY A 204 40.78 0.64 -34.49
N CYS A 205 40.50 1.91 -34.85
CA CYS A 205 40.84 3.06 -34.01
C CYS A 205 40.12 2.99 -32.66
N LYS A 206 40.83 3.27 -31.56
CA LYS A 206 40.27 3.35 -30.22
C LYS A 206 39.56 4.69 -30.02
N TYR A 207 38.36 4.68 -29.51
CA TYR A 207 37.62 5.87 -29.12
C TYR A 207 36.84 5.64 -27.83
N LYS A 208 36.49 6.72 -27.15
CA LYS A 208 35.70 6.68 -25.91
C LYS A 208 34.24 6.94 -26.23
N ILE A 209 33.37 6.07 -25.77
CA ILE A 209 31.93 6.31 -25.79
C ILE A 209 31.46 6.64 -24.38
N SER A 210 30.57 7.61 -24.28
CA SER A 210 29.89 7.91 -23.01
C SER A 210 28.64 7.05 -22.96
N ILE A 211 28.56 6.17 -21.96
CA ILE A 211 27.38 5.36 -21.70
C ILE A 211 26.54 6.12 -20.67
N PRO A 212 25.28 6.49 -21.00
CA PRO A 212 24.40 7.15 -20.04
C PRO A 212 24.30 6.34 -18.75
N SER A 213 24.30 7.01 -17.62
CA SER A 213 24.03 6.36 -16.35
C SER A 213 22.57 5.90 -16.26
N ILE A 214 22.38 4.72 -15.69
CA ILE A 214 21.05 4.19 -15.39
C ILE A 214 20.78 4.51 -13.91
N PRO A 215 19.62 5.13 -13.58
CA PRO A 215 19.28 5.38 -12.20
C PRO A 215 19.32 4.09 -11.36
N SER A 216 20.01 4.15 -10.23
CA SER A 216 20.08 3.03 -9.29
C SER A 216 18.74 2.87 -8.54
N PHE A 217 18.55 1.73 -7.88
CA PHE A 217 17.43 1.50 -6.98
C PHE A 217 17.32 2.61 -5.91
N LYS A 218 18.48 3.06 -5.38
CA LYS A 218 18.55 4.18 -4.44
C LYS A 218 18.01 5.48 -5.05
N ASP A 219 18.40 5.81 -6.27
CA ASP A 219 17.96 7.03 -6.98
C ASP A 219 16.45 7.03 -7.21
N LYS A 220 15.89 5.86 -7.51
CA LYS A 220 14.45 5.67 -7.72
C LYS A 220 13.64 5.91 -6.44
N ILE A 221 14.06 5.32 -5.31
CA ILE A 221 13.40 5.57 -4.01
C ILE A 221 13.56 7.03 -3.59
N ASP A 222 14.77 7.59 -3.73
CA ASP A 222 15.02 9.00 -3.37
C ASP A 222 14.08 9.94 -4.12
N SER A 223 13.88 9.72 -5.43
CA SER A 223 12.98 10.55 -6.22
C SER A 223 11.52 10.53 -5.72
N VAL A 224 11.04 9.38 -5.23
CA VAL A 224 9.70 9.30 -4.63
C VAL A 224 9.65 10.00 -3.27
N ILE A 225 10.69 9.84 -2.44
CA ILE A 225 10.77 10.54 -1.14
C ILE A 225 10.83 12.06 -1.35
N GLN A 226 11.60 12.56 -2.31
CA GLN A 226 11.67 13.99 -2.62
C GLN A 226 10.33 14.54 -3.11
N GLY A 227 9.59 13.77 -3.91
CA GLY A 227 8.29 14.21 -4.43
C GLY A 227 7.15 14.14 -3.41
N TYR A 228 7.14 13.15 -2.53
CA TYR A 228 5.98 12.82 -1.69
C TYR A 228 6.30 12.53 -0.22
N GLY A 229 7.58 12.35 0.13
CA GLY A 229 7.97 11.82 1.43
C GLY A 229 8.27 12.85 2.50
N ARG A 230 8.10 14.15 2.23
CA ARG A 230 8.48 15.24 3.14
C ARG A 230 7.96 15.02 4.56
N THR A 231 6.70 14.69 4.71
CA THR A 231 6.06 14.49 6.01
C THR A 231 6.42 13.14 6.63
N ALA A 232 6.38 12.06 5.84
CA ALA A 232 6.68 10.71 6.33
C ALA A 232 8.13 10.56 6.84
N PHE A 233 9.09 11.28 6.24
CA PHE A 233 10.51 11.23 6.59
C PHE A 233 11.00 12.53 7.26
N ASN A 234 10.10 13.32 7.83
CA ASN A 234 10.46 14.54 8.52
C ASN A 234 11.48 14.30 9.65
N GLY A 235 12.58 15.06 9.65
CA GLY A 235 13.65 14.94 10.64
C GLY A 235 14.62 13.77 10.42
N ASP A 236 14.48 13.02 9.33
CA ASP A 236 15.35 11.88 8.99
C ASP A 236 16.55 12.31 8.10
N ASN A 237 17.67 11.61 8.26
CA ASN A 237 18.80 11.70 7.33
C ASN A 237 18.53 10.76 6.13
N ILE A 238 17.89 11.28 5.08
CA ILE A 238 17.47 10.52 3.91
C ILE A 238 18.62 9.76 3.23
N PRO A 239 19.79 10.37 2.94
CA PRO A 239 20.92 9.66 2.34
C PRO A 239 21.36 8.41 3.13
N GLU A 240 21.38 8.52 4.46
CA GLU A 240 21.76 7.40 5.34
C GLU A 240 20.69 6.31 5.38
N ILE A 241 19.41 6.71 5.46
CA ILE A 241 18.28 5.76 5.44
C ILE A 241 18.27 4.98 4.14
N LEU A 242 18.41 5.66 3.01
CA LEU A 242 18.42 5.02 1.69
C LEU A 242 19.61 4.04 1.55
N LYS A 243 20.82 4.44 1.98
CA LYS A 243 21.98 3.56 2.01
C LYS A 243 21.67 2.28 2.79
N ARG A 244 21.12 2.42 3.98
CA ARG A 244 20.82 1.30 4.87
C ARG A 244 19.65 0.46 4.39
N THR A 245 18.63 1.06 3.75
CA THR A 245 17.53 0.33 3.11
C THR A 245 18.06 -0.56 1.98
N VAL A 246 18.91 -0.02 1.10
CA VAL A 246 19.56 -0.78 0.02
C VAL A 246 20.42 -1.92 0.58
N ASN A 247 21.20 -1.66 1.63
CA ASN A 247 22.04 -2.68 2.26
C ASN A 247 21.19 -3.79 2.91
N THR A 248 20.07 -3.43 3.56
CA THR A 248 19.12 -4.41 4.13
C THR A 248 18.48 -5.26 3.02
N ARG A 249 18.03 -4.63 1.93
CA ARG A 249 17.51 -5.32 0.75
C ARG A 249 18.53 -6.31 0.18
N ASN A 250 19.75 -5.85 -0.07
CA ASN A 250 20.79 -6.69 -0.65
C ASN A 250 21.15 -7.85 0.26
N LYS A 251 21.24 -7.63 1.58
CA LYS A 251 21.45 -8.68 2.57
C LYS A 251 20.35 -9.73 2.56
N MET A 252 19.09 -9.31 2.48
CA MET A 252 17.94 -10.22 2.59
C MET A 252 17.61 -10.93 1.27
N LEU A 253 17.69 -10.24 0.14
CA LEU A 253 17.28 -10.78 -1.16
C LEU A 253 18.43 -11.43 -1.94
N HIS A 254 19.67 -10.97 -1.75
CA HIS A 254 20.87 -11.54 -2.41
C HIS A 254 21.74 -12.36 -1.47
N VAL A 255 21.31 -12.53 -0.21
CA VAL A 255 22.02 -13.29 0.83
C VAL A 255 23.48 -12.83 0.97
N ASP A 256 23.71 -11.51 0.89
CA ASP A 256 25.03 -10.92 0.99
C ASP A 256 25.42 -10.66 2.46
N ALA A 257 26.18 -11.59 3.03
CA ALA A 257 26.62 -11.51 4.43
C ALA A 257 27.57 -10.33 4.74
N LYS A 258 28.12 -9.66 3.72
CA LYS A 258 29.09 -8.57 3.88
C LYS A 258 28.45 -7.20 4.16
N ASN A 259 27.13 -7.09 4.10
CA ASN A 259 26.43 -5.82 4.35
C ASN A 259 26.28 -5.53 5.86
N GLU A 260 27.40 -5.12 6.49
CA GLU A 260 27.44 -4.75 7.92
C GLU A 260 26.55 -3.53 8.26
N ASP A 261 26.36 -2.60 7.31
CA ASP A 261 25.54 -1.39 7.46
C ASP A 261 24.03 -1.65 7.29
N ALA A 262 23.56 -2.88 7.24
CA ALA A 262 22.13 -3.18 7.16
C ALA A 262 21.40 -2.71 8.44
N MET A 263 20.11 -2.40 8.33
CA MET A 263 19.29 -2.03 9.47
C MET A 263 19.09 -3.20 10.42
N THR A 264 19.02 -2.92 11.72
CA THR A 264 18.57 -3.90 12.72
C THR A 264 17.07 -4.14 12.61
N GLY A 265 16.56 -5.28 13.10
CA GLY A 265 15.13 -5.60 13.07
C GLY A 265 14.23 -4.51 13.64
N GLY A 266 14.65 -3.83 14.73
CA GLY A 266 13.91 -2.69 15.29
C GLY A 266 13.90 -1.46 14.38
N GLN A 267 14.99 -1.19 13.66
CA GLN A 267 15.05 -0.12 12.66
C GLN A 267 14.21 -0.47 11.44
N CYS A 268 14.25 -1.72 10.97
CA CYS A 268 13.41 -2.19 9.89
C CYS A 268 11.93 -2.04 10.24
N GLY A 269 11.51 -2.44 11.46
CA GLY A 269 10.13 -2.28 11.93
C GLY A 269 9.68 -0.81 12.02
N PHE A 270 10.60 0.11 12.30
CA PHE A 270 10.32 1.54 12.30
C PHE A 270 10.20 2.11 10.87
N TYR A 271 11.18 1.84 10.01
CA TYR A 271 11.21 2.42 8.67
C TYR A 271 10.17 1.82 7.72
N ILE A 272 9.78 0.55 7.88
CA ILE A 272 8.69 0.01 7.07
C ILE A 272 7.38 0.78 7.28
N ARG A 273 7.11 1.29 8.50
CA ARG A 273 5.94 2.15 8.73
C ARG A 273 6.01 3.40 7.86
N LYS A 274 7.16 4.08 7.82
CA LYS A 274 7.35 5.29 7.02
C LYS A 274 7.21 5.03 5.52
N TYR A 275 7.72 3.90 5.02
CA TYR A 275 7.55 3.50 3.63
C TYR A 275 6.10 3.15 3.28
N VAL A 276 5.37 2.51 4.18
CA VAL A 276 3.94 2.24 3.99
C VAL A 276 3.16 3.56 3.93
N GLU A 277 3.44 4.50 4.84
CA GLU A 277 2.82 5.84 4.80
C GLU A 277 3.18 6.60 3.52
N LEU A 278 4.43 6.55 3.09
CA LEU A 278 4.84 7.14 1.81
C LEU A 278 4.02 6.59 0.64
N TYR A 279 3.85 5.27 0.56
CA TYR A 279 3.03 4.67 -0.49
C TYR A 279 1.58 5.17 -0.45
N ARG A 280 0.98 5.26 0.74
CA ARG A 280 -0.39 5.78 0.93
C ARG A 280 -0.49 7.24 0.49
N VAL A 281 0.48 8.09 0.86
CA VAL A 281 0.56 9.50 0.42
C VAL A 281 0.57 9.57 -1.11
N VAL A 282 1.42 8.76 -1.77
CA VAL A 282 1.48 8.71 -3.24
C VAL A 282 0.12 8.34 -3.82
N VAL A 283 -0.47 7.23 -3.36
CA VAL A 283 -1.76 6.75 -3.90
C VAL A 283 -2.86 7.79 -3.68
N LEU A 284 -3.01 8.33 -2.48
CA LEU A 284 -4.03 9.34 -2.17
C LEU A 284 -3.81 10.64 -2.96
N SER A 285 -2.56 11.01 -3.23
CA SER A 285 -2.22 12.16 -4.10
C SER A 285 -2.62 11.91 -5.55
N GLU A 286 -2.34 10.72 -6.08
CA GLU A 286 -2.73 10.33 -7.44
C GLU A 286 -4.26 10.26 -7.60
N LEU A 287 -4.97 9.93 -6.54
CA LEU A 287 -6.44 9.95 -6.49
C LEU A 287 -7.02 11.35 -6.29
N LYS A 288 -6.17 12.37 -6.07
CA LYS A 288 -6.58 13.74 -5.72
C LYS A 288 -7.38 13.83 -4.41
N LEU A 289 -7.04 12.95 -3.48
CA LEU A 289 -7.66 12.89 -2.15
C LEU A 289 -6.73 13.42 -1.05
N TRP A 290 -5.42 13.51 -1.33
CA TRP A 290 -4.45 14.07 -0.39
C TRP A 290 -4.68 15.56 -0.20
N ASN A 291 -4.75 16.02 1.04
CA ASN A 291 -5.01 17.40 1.42
C ASN A 291 -4.26 17.78 2.71
N ALA A 292 -4.40 19.02 3.16
CA ALA A 292 -3.71 19.52 4.34
C ALA A 292 -4.12 18.82 5.64
N ASP A 293 -5.38 18.38 5.76
CA ASP A 293 -5.86 17.69 6.96
C ASP A 293 -5.19 16.33 7.09
N LEU A 294 -5.16 15.54 6.01
CA LEU A 294 -4.46 14.25 5.98
C LEU A 294 -2.96 14.41 6.20
N GLU A 295 -2.35 15.48 5.70
CA GLU A 295 -0.95 15.78 5.93
C GLU A 295 -0.67 16.07 7.40
N ASN A 296 -1.54 16.80 8.09
CA ASN A 296 -1.43 17.08 9.52
C ASN A 296 -1.58 15.79 10.34
N GLU A 297 -2.57 14.96 10.04
CA GLU A 297 -2.76 13.66 10.69
C GLU A 297 -1.52 12.76 10.54
N LEU A 298 -0.93 12.74 9.36
CA LEU A 298 0.31 12.01 9.13
C LEU A 298 1.46 12.61 9.94
N ALA A 299 1.61 13.93 9.97
CA ALA A 299 2.68 14.60 10.70
C ALA A 299 2.62 14.29 12.21
N GLU A 300 1.44 14.31 12.80
CA GLU A 300 1.22 13.94 14.20
C GLU A 300 1.60 12.47 14.45
N ALA A 301 1.16 11.55 13.59
CA ALA A 301 1.50 10.14 13.70
C ALA A 301 3.01 9.88 13.58
N ILE A 302 3.68 10.53 12.63
CA ILE A 302 5.13 10.42 12.43
C ILE A 302 5.90 10.98 13.64
N ASN A 303 5.45 12.07 14.22
CA ASN A 303 6.04 12.62 15.46
C ASN A 303 5.92 11.61 16.61
N GLY A 304 4.77 10.94 16.75
CA GLY A 304 4.57 9.86 17.70
C GLY A 304 5.53 8.68 17.45
N TYR A 305 5.65 8.22 16.20
CA TYR A 305 6.57 7.15 15.83
C TYR A 305 8.03 7.50 16.14
N ASN A 306 8.46 8.73 15.81
CA ASN A 306 9.80 9.20 16.09
C ASN A 306 10.10 9.26 17.60
N ALA A 307 9.14 9.71 18.42
CA ALA A 307 9.28 9.76 19.87
C ALA A 307 9.42 8.35 20.48
N ASP A 308 8.60 7.40 20.04
CA ASP A 308 8.65 6.02 20.52
C ASP A 308 9.95 5.32 20.12
N PHE A 309 10.44 5.57 18.92
CA PHE A 309 11.72 5.02 18.44
C PHE A 309 12.91 5.55 19.25
N LYS A 310 12.92 6.84 19.62
CA LYS A 310 13.92 7.43 20.51
C LYS A 310 13.92 6.78 21.89
N LYS A 311 12.74 6.54 22.50
CA LYS A 311 12.61 5.86 23.79
C LYS A 311 13.18 4.44 23.77
N LEU A 312 12.97 3.71 22.65
CA LEU A 312 13.52 2.36 22.50
C LEU A 312 15.05 2.33 22.44
N ARG A 313 15.69 3.37 21.86
CA ARG A 313 17.15 3.52 21.84
C ARG A 313 17.74 3.81 23.21
N ILE A 314 17.07 4.59 24.07
CA ILE A 314 17.54 4.95 25.41
C ILE A 314 17.52 3.73 26.34
N LYS A 315 16.52 2.84 26.21
CA LYS A 315 16.41 1.62 27.04
C LYS A 315 17.44 0.53 26.71
N LYS A 316 18.20 0.65 25.62
CA LYS A 316 19.24 -0.32 25.20
C LYS A 316 20.67 0.11 25.54
N LYS A 317 20.84 1.24 26.20
CA LYS A 317 22.10 1.69 26.81
C LYS A 317 22.07 1.41 28.31
#